data_9d0601bcb862382685079451fd75ef2c
#
_entry.id   9d0601bcb862382685079451fd75ef2c
#
_cell.length_a   1.000
_cell.length_b   1.000
_cell.length_c   1.000
_cell.angle_alpha   90.00
_cell.angle_beta   90.00
_cell.angle_gamma   90.00
#
_symmetry.space_group_name_H-M   'P 1'
#
loop_
_entity.id
_entity.type
_entity.pdbx_description
1 polymer ?
#
loop_
_entity_poly.entity_id
_entity_poly.type
_entity_poly.pdbx_seq_one_letter_code
_entity_poly.pdbx_strand_id
1 'polypeptide(L)'
;KILDFENPDHRVKTRLWPMVNDCLKHGLDPRPNLTIGGRGNPLNLLNPQNALSLLRTIEHDKPQLVYLGPVYKMHNDDPDKEAVVKKITDVLDSIRAMGAAIITEAHHTKAGKTGGSLEPSGSNLWTWWPEFGLGLRLDESPHNVTRRCRLEKWRIDREANEWPIEVESSGQGGLVWARAAAPGFEARRTA
;
A
#
# COMPACT_ATOMS: atom_id res chain seq x y z
N LYS A 1 7.45 -0.42 -9.72
CA LYS A 1 8.58 -0.68 -8.81
C LYS A 1 8.08 -0.79 -7.38
N ILE A 2 8.55 -1.78 -6.62
CA ILE A 2 8.23 -1.99 -5.21
C ILE A 2 9.51 -1.79 -4.39
N LEU A 3 9.48 -0.83 -3.46
CA LEU A 3 10.54 -0.55 -2.51
C LEU A 3 9.99 -0.74 -1.09
N ASP A 4 10.15 -1.95 -0.56
CA ASP A 4 9.72 -2.33 0.78
C ASP A 4 10.89 -2.18 1.76
N PHE A 5 10.76 -1.28 2.72
CA PHE A 5 11.80 -0.99 3.71
C PHE A 5 11.63 -1.76 5.03
N GLU A 6 10.61 -2.59 5.12
CA GLU A 6 10.34 -3.41 6.30
C GLU A 6 10.61 -4.88 6.05
N ASN A 7 10.23 -5.39 4.88
CA ASN A 7 10.34 -6.81 4.57
C ASN A 7 11.52 -7.07 3.64
N PRO A 8 12.30 -8.15 3.89
CA PRO A 8 13.37 -8.54 2.98
C PRO A 8 12.79 -9.02 1.63
N ASP A 9 13.53 -8.82 0.56
CA ASP A 9 13.11 -9.09 -0.82
C ASP A 9 12.51 -10.49 -1.03
N HIS A 10 13.08 -11.51 -0.36
CA HIS A 10 12.56 -12.89 -0.49
C HIS A 10 11.14 -13.02 0.04
N ARG A 11 10.80 -12.32 1.15
CA ARG A 11 9.45 -12.31 1.72
C ARG A 11 8.46 -11.57 0.81
N VAL A 12 8.88 -10.45 0.25
CA VAL A 12 8.08 -9.70 -0.73
C VAL A 12 7.81 -10.58 -1.97
N LYS A 13 8.84 -11.22 -2.52
CA LYS A 13 8.71 -12.14 -3.65
C LYS A 13 7.75 -13.30 -3.35
N THR A 14 7.87 -13.92 -2.17
CA THR A 14 6.98 -15.02 -1.75
C THR A 14 5.52 -14.56 -1.70
N ARG A 15 5.26 -13.35 -1.21
CA ARG A 15 3.90 -12.79 -1.14
C ARG A 15 3.33 -12.43 -2.51
N LEU A 16 4.17 -11.95 -3.43
CA LEU A 16 3.75 -11.59 -4.78
C LEU A 16 3.59 -12.79 -5.71
N TRP A 17 4.26 -13.91 -5.41
CA TRP A 17 4.26 -15.07 -6.28
C TRP A 17 2.88 -15.62 -6.65
N PRO A 18 1.91 -15.75 -5.72
CA PRO A 18 0.55 -16.16 -6.08
C PRO A 18 -0.12 -15.22 -7.09
N MET A 19 0.10 -13.91 -6.96
CA MET A 19 -0.44 -12.91 -7.90
C MET A 19 0.22 -13.03 -9.28
N VAL A 20 1.55 -13.20 -9.30
CA VAL A 20 2.29 -13.45 -10.55
C VAL A 20 1.80 -14.70 -11.25
N ASN A 21 1.61 -15.80 -10.50
CA ASN A 21 1.09 -17.05 -11.05
C ASN A 21 -0.33 -16.91 -11.60
N ASP A 22 -1.16 -16.13 -10.93
CA ASP A 22 -2.52 -15.87 -11.41
C ASP A 22 -2.50 -15.08 -12.73
N CYS A 23 -1.68 -14.04 -12.81
CA CYS A 23 -1.45 -13.31 -14.08
C CYS A 23 -0.97 -14.23 -15.20
N LEU A 24 0.00 -15.12 -14.92
CA LEU A 24 0.54 -16.06 -15.91
C LEU A 24 -0.52 -17.03 -16.42
N LYS A 25 -1.45 -17.51 -15.58
CA LYS A 25 -2.58 -18.35 -16.00
C LYS A 25 -3.51 -17.65 -16.98
N HIS A 26 -3.57 -16.31 -16.91
CA HIS A 26 -4.36 -15.48 -17.82
C HIS A 26 -3.55 -14.94 -19.01
N GLY A 27 -2.35 -15.46 -19.25
CA GLY A 27 -1.50 -15.07 -20.38
C GLY A 27 -0.77 -13.73 -20.19
N LEU A 28 -0.75 -13.20 -18.97
CA LEU A 28 -0.09 -11.94 -18.63
C LEU A 28 1.18 -12.23 -17.83
N ASP A 29 2.34 -11.79 -18.31
CA ASP A 29 3.60 -11.89 -17.55
C ASP A 29 3.98 -10.53 -16.96
N PRO A 30 3.80 -10.31 -15.64
CA PRO A 30 4.16 -9.03 -15.02
C PRO A 30 5.66 -8.89 -14.73
N ARG A 31 6.45 -9.97 -14.77
CA ARG A 31 7.84 -9.98 -14.32
C ARG A 31 8.77 -9.01 -15.06
N PRO A 32 8.67 -8.79 -16.37
CA PRO A 32 9.49 -7.80 -17.06
C PRO A 32 9.31 -6.37 -16.55
N ASN A 33 8.11 -6.06 -16.02
CA ASN A 33 7.72 -4.73 -15.56
C ASN A 33 7.71 -4.59 -14.03
N LEU A 34 8.14 -5.64 -13.29
CA LEU A 34 8.11 -5.68 -11.84
C LEU A 34 9.52 -5.69 -11.26
N THR A 35 9.93 -4.57 -10.68
CA THR A 35 11.20 -4.46 -9.94
C THR A 35 10.92 -4.45 -8.44
N ILE A 36 11.66 -5.25 -7.67
CA ILE A 36 11.56 -5.33 -6.21
C ILE A 36 12.90 -4.91 -5.62
N GLY A 37 12.86 -4.02 -4.64
CA GLY A 37 14.03 -3.54 -3.91
C GLY A 37 13.63 -3.03 -2.51
N GLY A 38 14.58 -2.39 -1.82
CA GLY A 38 14.39 -1.93 -0.44
C GLY A 38 15.05 -2.87 0.57
N ARG A 39 15.01 -4.15 0.36
CA ARG A 39 15.68 -5.22 1.13
C ARG A 39 15.36 -5.21 2.63
N GLY A 40 14.23 -4.62 3.03
CA GLY A 40 13.85 -4.45 4.43
C GLY A 40 14.73 -3.47 5.21
N ASN A 41 15.52 -2.64 4.54
CA ASN A 41 16.36 -1.64 5.18
C ASN A 41 15.65 -0.28 5.20
N PRO A 42 15.61 0.40 6.36
CA PRO A 42 15.08 1.76 6.44
C PRO A 42 15.80 2.69 5.47
N LEU A 43 15.04 3.55 4.80
CA LEU A 43 15.57 4.59 3.92
C LEU A 43 15.27 5.95 4.51
N ASN A 44 16.25 6.55 5.20
CA ASN A 44 16.06 7.89 5.77
C ASN A 44 16.09 8.95 4.67
N LEU A 45 14.92 9.41 4.23
CA LEU A 45 14.77 10.46 3.21
C LEU A 45 15.12 11.86 3.72
N LEU A 46 15.29 12.05 5.03
CA LEU A 46 15.82 13.30 5.59
C LEU A 46 17.32 13.43 5.33
N ASN A 47 18.00 12.34 5.00
CA ASN A 47 19.38 12.37 4.54
C ASN A 47 19.40 12.72 3.03
N PRO A 48 20.02 13.86 2.64
CA PRO A 48 20.04 14.29 1.23
C PRO A 48 20.65 13.27 0.27
N GLN A 49 21.65 12.49 0.71
CA GLN A 49 22.29 11.48 -0.14
C GLN A 49 21.35 10.32 -0.44
N ASN A 50 20.55 9.89 0.56
CA ASN A 50 19.55 8.85 0.38
C ASN A 50 18.42 9.31 -0.54
N ALA A 51 17.92 10.54 -0.33
CA ALA A 51 16.91 11.14 -1.19
C ALA A 51 17.40 11.24 -2.65
N LEU A 52 18.62 11.75 -2.85
CA LEU A 52 19.21 11.86 -4.18
C LEU A 52 19.41 10.50 -4.85
N SER A 53 19.87 9.49 -4.10
CA SER A 53 20.02 8.12 -4.61
C SER A 53 18.69 7.53 -5.05
N LEU A 54 17.63 7.73 -4.27
CA LEU A 54 16.28 7.30 -4.64
C LEU A 54 15.83 7.98 -5.93
N LEU A 55 15.94 9.32 -6.00
CA LEU A 55 15.51 10.09 -7.17
C LEU A 55 16.25 9.65 -8.44
N ARG A 56 17.57 9.44 -8.37
CA ARG A 56 18.36 8.92 -9.51
C ARG A 56 17.90 7.53 -9.94
N THR A 57 17.54 6.68 -9.00
CA THR A 57 17.02 5.33 -9.29
C THR A 57 15.67 5.43 -10.03
N ILE A 58 14.78 6.32 -9.60
CA ILE A 58 13.48 6.54 -10.24
C ILE A 58 13.66 7.15 -11.64
N GLU A 59 14.54 8.12 -11.77
CA GLU A 59 14.87 8.76 -13.06
C GLU A 59 15.44 7.75 -14.07
N HIS A 60 16.29 6.84 -13.61
CA HIS A 60 16.87 5.78 -14.44
C HIS A 60 15.83 4.75 -14.86
N ASP A 61 15.06 4.23 -13.90
CA ASP A 61 14.13 3.10 -14.11
C ASP A 61 12.81 3.54 -14.73
N LYS A 62 12.44 4.81 -14.62
CA LYS A 62 11.21 5.44 -15.15
C LYS A 62 9.94 4.62 -14.87
N PRO A 63 9.70 4.19 -13.64
CA PRO A 63 8.53 3.40 -13.31
C PRO A 63 7.25 4.25 -13.43
N GLN A 64 6.18 3.66 -13.94
CA GLN A 64 4.85 4.31 -13.96
C GLN A 64 4.21 4.30 -12.57
N LEU A 65 4.50 3.28 -11.76
CA LEU A 65 4.00 3.11 -10.40
C LEU A 65 5.13 2.73 -9.46
N VAL A 66 5.20 3.42 -8.33
CA VAL A 66 6.15 3.14 -7.24
C VAL A 66 5.40 2.88 -5.95
N TYR A 67 5.58 1.72 -5.36
CA TYR A 67 5.26 1.49 -3.96
C TYR A 67 6.50 1.82 -3.12
N LEU A 68 6.30 2.65 -2.11
CA LEU A 68 7.31 3.06 -1.14
C LEU A 68 6.72 2.89 0.26
N GLY A 69 7.26 2.01 1.07
CA GLY A 69 6.67 1.84 2.39
C GLY A 69 7.43 0.94 3.34
N PRO A 70 7.00 0.97 4.58
CA PRO A 70 6.06 1.93 5.19
C PRO A 70 6.69 3.29 5.52
N VAL A 71 5.88 4.34 5.68
CA VAL A 71 6.37 5.73 5.87
C VAL A 71 7.24 5.89 7.09
N TYR A 72 6.99 5.16 8.18
CA TYR A 72 7.80 5.23 9.40
C TYR A 72 9.23 4.69 9.23
N LYS A 73 9.50 3.98 8.14
CA LYS A 73 10.85 3.53 7.75
C LYS A 73 11.59 4.52 6.85
N MET A 74 10.92 5.61 6.45
CA MET A 74 11.51 6.63 5.58
C MET A 74 12.20 7.75 6.35
N HIS A 75 12.15 7.75 7.68
CA HIS A 75 12.82 8.73 8.54
C HIS A 75 13.14 8.13 9.92
N ASN A 76 14.06 8.79 10.62
CA ASN A 76 14.44 8.44 11.99
C ASN A 76 14.04 9.53 12.99
N ASP A 77 13.21 10.48 12.55
CA ASP A 77 12.78 11.62 13.35
C ASP A 77 11.34 11.43 13.85
N ASP A 78 10.86 12.38 14.63
CA ASP A 78 9.52 12.39 15.20
C ASP A 78 8.45 12.47 14.07
N PRO A 79 7.55 11.47 13.95
CA PRO A 79 6.53 11.44 12.90
C PRO A 79 5.44 12.51 13.05
N ASP A 80 5.32 13.12 14.24
CA ASP A 80 4.32 14.15 14.50
C ASP A 80 4.78 15.55 14.05
N LYS A 81 6.08 15.71 13.75
CA LYS A 81 6.62 16.98 13.28
C LYS A 81 6.29 17.21 11.80
N GLU A 82 5.43 18.19 11.55
CA GLU A 82 5.05 18.58 10.19
C GLU A 82 6.25 18.92 9.30
N ALA A 83 7.27 19.60 9.83
CA ALA A 83 8.49 19.92 9.10
C ALA A 83 9.28 18.69 8.63
N VAL A 84 9.21 17.58 9.36
CA VAL A 84 9.79 16.28 8.99
C VAL A 84 9.00 15.69 7.83
N VAL A 85 7.70 15.60 7.99
CA VAL A 85 6.79 15.05 6.97
C VAL A 85 6.87 15.87 5.68
N LYS A 86 6.92 17.22 5.78
CA LYS A 86 7.07 18.10 4.62
C LYS A 86 8.31 17.76 3.78
N LYS A 87 9.45 17.55 4.42
CA LYS A 87 10.68 17.17 3.69
C LYS A 87 10.54 15.83 2.96
N ILE A 88 9.84 14.87 3.56
CA ILE A 88 9.59 13.57 2.94
C ILE A 88 8.64 13.74 1.74
N THR A 89 7.54 14.46 1.93
CA THR A 89 6.58 14.70 0.85
C THR A 89 7.19 15.49 -0.31
N ASP A 90 8.15 16.40 -0.07
CA ASP A 90 8.87 17.09 -1.13
C ASP A 90 9.69 16.12 -2.01
N VAL A 91 10.30 15.09 -1.41
CA VAL A 91 10.98 14.04 -2.17
C VAL A 91 9.97 13.20 -2.95
N LEU A 92 8.83 12.86 -2.35
CA LEU A 92 7.77 12.11 -3.02
C LEU A 92 7.15 12.93 -4.17
N ASP A 93 6.94 14.22 -3.98
CA ASP A 93 6.47 15.12 -5.04
C ASP A 93 7.46 15.21 -6.21
N SER A 94 8.77 15.15 -5.92
CA SER A 94 9.79 15.05 -6.97
C SER A 94 9.64 13.77 -7.81
N ILE A 95 9.30 12.65 -7.18
CA ILE A 95 9.02 11.38 -7.88
C ILE A 95 7.74 11.52 -8.74
N ARG A 96 6.69 12.16 -8.21
CA ARG A 96 5.46 12.43 -8.99
C ARG A 96 5.74 13.34 -10.19
N ALA A 97 6.57 14.34 -10.02
CA ALA A 97 6.99 15.24 -11.11
C ALA A 97 7.74 14.50 -12.24
N MET A 98 8.37 13.36 -11.93
CA MET A 98 8.97 12.47 -12.94
C MET A 98 7.92 11.58 -13.66
N GLY A 99 6.63 11.70 -13.33
CA GLY A 99 5.54 10.98 -13.98
C GLY A 99 5.15 9.66 -13.32
N ALA A 100 5.67 9.33 -12.15
CA ALA A 100 5.31 8.12 -11.43
C ALA A 100 4.13 8.35 -10.49
N ALA A 101 3.14 7.45 -10.50
CA ALA A 101 2.16 7.34 -9.43
C ALA A 101 2.83 6.71 -8.19
N ILE A 102 2.42 7.15 -6.99
CA ILE A 102 2.99 6.65 -5.73
C ILE A 102 1.90 5.97 -4.90
N ILE A 103 2.22 4.79 -4.40
CA ILE A 103 1.49 4.15 -3.31
C ILE A 103 2.43 4.09 -2.11
N THR A 104 1.95 4.57 -0.97
CA THR A 104 2.66 4.42 0.30
C THR A 104 1.72 3.89 1.36
N GLU A 105 2.26 3.24 2.38
CA GLU A 105 1.49 2.77 3.52
C GLU A 105 1.89 3.50 4.79
N ALA A 106 0.92 3.73 5.66
CA ALA A 106 1.11 4.28 6.99
C ALA A 106 0.28 3.49 8.00
N HIS A 107 0.77 3.43 9.23
CA HIS A 107 -0.01 2.85 10.32
C HIS A 107 -1.07 3.85 10.76
N HIS A 108 -2.28 3.38 11.03
CA HIS A 108 -3.31 4.19 11.67
C HIS A 108 -3.09 4.25 13.19
N THR A 109 -3.78 5.16 13.85
CA THR A 109 -3.75 5.27 15.32
C THR A 109 -4.31 4.02 16.01
N LYS A 110 -4.00 3.81 17.30
CA LYS A 110 -4.56 2.70 18.07
C LYS A 110 -6.10 2.74 18.13
N ALA A 111 -6.71 3.94 18.11
CA ALA A 111 -8.15 4.11 18.05
C ALA A 111 -8.75 3.52 16.75
N GLY A 112 -8.03 3.49 15.66
CA GLY A 112 -8.44 2.83 14.42
C GLY A 112 -8.69 1.33 14.59
N LYS A 113 -8.00 0.64 15.51
CA LYS A 113 -8.23 -0.79 15.80
C LYS A 113 -9.58 -1.05 16.45
N THR A 114 -10.12 -0.11 17.21
CA THR A 114 -11.38 -0.24 17.98
C THR A 114 -12.56 0.49 17.34
N GLY A 115 -12.54 0.71 16.02
CA GLY A 115 -13.63 1.35 15.29
C GLY A 115 -13.44 2.85 15.00
N GLY A 116 -12.32 3.44 15.43
CA GLY A 116 -11.97 4.84 15.11
C GLY A 116 -11.53 5.05 13.67
N SER A 117 -11.11 6.28 13.33
CA SER A 117 -10.61 6.63 11.99
C SER A 117 -9.43 5.75 11.57
N LEU A 118 -9.39 5.38 10.30
CA LEU A 118 -8.27 4.69 9.66
C LEU A 118 -7.27 5.66 9.00
N GLU A 119 -7.36 6.93 9.34
CA GLU A 119 -6.37 7.93 8.91
C GLU A 119 -4.97 7.59 9.42
N PRO A 120 -3.93 7.96 8.67
CA PRO A 120 -2.56 7.78 9.11
C PRO A 120 -2.30 8.41 10.48
N SER A 121 -1.50 7.72 11.31
CA SER A 121 -0.98 8.33 12.53
C SER A 121 0.17 9.27 12.23
N GLY A 122 0.37 10.27 13.09
CA GLY A 122 1.41 11.28 12.96
C GLY A 122 0.87 12.62 12.49
N SER A 123 1.69 13.38 11.79
CA SER A 123 1.31 14.69 11.29
C SER A 123 0.09 14.65 10.35
N ASN A 124 -0.80 15.63 10.49
CA ASN A 124 -1.95 15.81 9.62
C ASN A 124 -1.56 15.92 8.13
N LEU A 125 -0.32 16.25 7.82
CA LEU A 125 0.16 16.32 6.44
C LEU A 125 0.04 14.96 5.74
N TRP A 126 0.18 13.84 6.44
CA TRP A 126 -0.07 12.51 5.89
C TRP A 126 -1.52 12.29 5.47
N THR A 127 -2.46 12.97 6.10
CA THR A 127 -3.88 12.93 5.72
C THR A 127 -4.18 13.87 4.55
N TRP A 128 -3.48 15.00 4.45
CA TRP A 128 -3.79 16.03 3.44
C TRP A 128 -3.00 15.90 2.15
N TRP A 129 -1.78 15.39 2.21
CA TRP A 129 -0.90 15.28 1.05
C TRP A 129 -1.37 14.26 0.01
N PRO A 130 -1.85 13.02 0.33
CA PRO A 130 -2.28 12.06 -0.68
C PRO A 130 -3.52 12.55 -1.43
N GLU A 131 -3.62 12.24 -2.70
CA GLU A 131 -4.83 12.52 -3.50
C GLU A 131 -5.97 11.57 -3.11
N PHE A 132 -5.63 10.33 -2.76
CA PHE A 132 -6.55 9.29 -2.32
C PHE A 132 -6.03 8.60 -1.06
N GLY A 133 -6.92 8.31 -0.14
CA GLY A 133 -6.59 7.65 1.11
C GLY A 133 -7.55 6.51 1.43
N LEU A 134 -6.98 5.33 1.63
CA LEU A 134 -7.70 4.10 1.89
C LEU A 134 -7.20 3.44 3.17
N GLY A 135 -8.12 3.16 4.07
CA GLY A 135 -7.85 2.40 5.29
C GLY A 135 -8.28 0.94 5.14
N LEU A 136 -7.51 0.04 5.72
CA LEU A 136 -7.78 -1.39 5.77
C LEU A 136 -8.10 -1.80 7.20
N ARG A 137 -9.28 -2.37 7.41
CA ARG A 137 -9.68 -2.95 8.70
C ARG A 137 -9.91 -4.45 8.55
N LEU A 138 -9.10 -5.24 9.25
CA LEU A 138 -9.30 -6.67 9.30
C LEU A 138 -10.51 -6.99 10.18
N ASP A 139 -11.40 -7.83 9.68
CA ASP A 139 -12.48 -8.42 10.49
C ASP A 139 -11.89 -9.60 11.27
N GLU A 140 -11.77 -9.42 12.58
CA GLU A 140 -11.23 -10.43 13.52
C GLU A 140 -12.28 -11.41 14.02
N SER A 141 -13.42 -11.58 13.34
CA SER A 141 -14.43 -12.54 13.75
C SER A 141 -13.84 -13.94 13.87
N PRO A 142 -13.89 -14.58 15.07
CA PRO A 142 -13.25 -15.87 15.31
C PRO A 142 -13.89 -17.03 14.55
N HIS A 143 -15.04 -16.80 13.92
CA HIS A 143 -15.79 -17.79 13.16
C HIS A 143 -15.53 -17.78 11.65
N ASN A 144 -14.73 -16.83 11.15
CA ASN A 144 -14.46 -16.73 9.73
C ASN A 144 -13.24 -17.56 9.32
N VAL A 145 -13.49 -18.65 8.61
CA VAL A 145 -12.46 -19.45 7.92
C VAL A 145 -11.77 -18.62 6.83
N THR A 146 -12.48 -17.64 6.28
CA THR A 146 -11.97 -16.67 5.30
C THR A 146 -11.62 -15.36 6.00
N ARG A 147 -10.44 -14.83 5.73
CA ARG A 147 -10.09 -13.49 6.22
C ARG A 147 -10.89 -12.46 5.45
N ARG A 148 -11.63 -11.63 6.16
CA ARG A 148 -12.32 -10.46 5.59
C ARG A 148 -11.60 -9.18 5.96
N CYS A 149 -11.56 -8.25 5.03
CA CYS A 149 -11.03 -6.93 5.25
C CYS A 149 -12.03 -5.90 4.72
N ARG A 150 -12.25 -4.88 5.51
CA ARG A 150 -13.10 -3.75 5.13
C ARG A 150 -12.19 -2.61 4.67
N LEU A 151 -12.44 -2.13 3.45
CA LEU A 151 -11.80 -0.97 2.87
C LEU A 151 -12.64 0.25 3.16
N GLU A 152 -12.07 1.22 3.83
CA GLU A 152 -12.74 2.49 4.16
C GLU A 152 -11.92 3.64 3.57
N LYS A 153 -12.54 4.50 2.77
CA LYS A 153 -11.87 5.72 2.32
C LYS A 153 -11.86 6.75 3.42
N TRP A 154 -10.74 7.42 3.61
CA TRP A 154 -10.63 8.58 4.48
C TRP A 154 -10.29 9.87 3.71
N ARG A 155 -9.82 9.76 2.47
CA ARG A 155 -9.66 10.88 1.55
C ARG A 155 -10.20 10.53 0.19
N ILE A 156 -10.90 11.45 -0.43
CA ILE A 156 -11.74 11.22 -1.60
C ILE A 156 -11.01 11.59 -2.88
N ASP A 157 -11.13 10.71 -3.88
CA ASP A 157 -11.22 11.10 -5.26
C ASP A 157 -12.64 11.61 -5.57
N ARG A 158 -12.85 12.10 -6.78
CA ARG A 158 -14.11 12.70 -7.25
C ARG A 158 -15.15 11.68 -7.69
N GLU A 159 -14.87 10.38 -7.61
CA GLU A 159 -15.78 9.34 -8.09
C GLU A 159 -16.75 8.89 -7.00
N ALA A 160 -18.00 8.68 -7.40
CA ALA A 160 -19.09 8.26 -6.52
C ALA A 160 -19.09 6.74 -6.30
N ASN A 161 -17.99 6.19 -5.82
CA ASN A 161 -17.93 4.78 -5.42
C ASN A 161 -18.66 4.57 -4.09
N GLU A 162 -19.36 3.44 -3.98
CA GLU A 162 -19.97 3.03 -2.72
C GLU A 162 -18.89 2.53 -1.75
N TRP A 163 -18.83 3.16 -0.58
CA TRP A 163 -17.93 2.78 0.51
C TRP A 163 -18.73 2.44 1.76
N PRO A 164 -18.27 1.51 2.59
CA PRO A 164 -17.05 0.71 2.47
C PRO A 164 -17.14 -0.42 1.47
N ILE A 165 -15.98 -0.91 1.00
CA ILE A 165 -15.89 -2.12 0.19
C ILE A 165 -15.38 -3.26 1.07
N GLU A 166 -16.07 -4.38 1.05
CA GLU A 166 -15.60 -5.59 1.71
C GLU A 166 -14.86 -6.49 0.72
N VAL A 167 -13.71 -6.98 1.15
CA VAL A 167 -12.91 -7.95 0.41
C VAL A 167 -12.63 -9.15 1.29
N GLU A 168 -12.56 -10.31 0.66
CA GLU A 168 -12.24 -11.57 1.34
C GLU A 168 -11.08 -12.28 0.67
N SER A 169 -10.28 -12.96 1.47
CA SER A 169 -9.22 -13.83 0.98
C SER A 169 -9.75 -15.27 0.92
N SER A 170 -9.53 -15.95 -0.18
CA SER A 170 -9.94 -17.35 -0.37
C SER A 170 -9.24 -18.34 0.57
N GLY A 171 -8.28 -17.90 1.38
CA GLY A 171 -7.57 -18.73 2.36
C GLY A 171 -6.65 -19.80 1.76
N GLN A 172 -6.75 -20.09 0.49
CA GLN A 172 -5.93 -21.08 -0.19
C GLN A 172 -4.68 -20.44 -0.81
N GLY A 173 -3.60 -20.46 -0.05
CA GLY A 173 -2.24 -20.32 -0.58
C GLY A 173 -1.85 -19.00 -1.19
N GLY A 174 -2.62 -17.92 -1.05
CA GLY A 174 -2.30 -16.69 -1.70
C GLY A 174 -2.96 -15.45 -1.08
N LEU A 175 -2.33 -14.32 -1.37
CA LEU A 175 -2.82 -12.98 -1.06
C LEU A 175 -3.89 -12.52 -2.08
N VAL A 176 -4.65 -13.44 -2.63
CA VAL A 176 -5.73 -13.09 -3.56
C VAL A 176 -6.92 -12.65 -2.73
N TRP A 177 -7.21 -11.37 -2.84
CA TRP A 177 -8.37 -10.74 -2.25
C TRP A 177 -9.39 -10.46 -3.35
N ALA A 178 -10.62 -10.86 -3.14
CA ALA A 178 -11.74 -10.58 -4.02
C ALA A 178 -12.80 -9.77 -3.28
N ARG A 179 -13.59 -9.00 -4.01
CA ARG A 179 -14.75 -8.32 -3.42
C ARG A 179 -15.66 -9.39 -2.82
N ALA A 180 -16.02 -9.23 -1.55
CA ALA A 180 -16.95 -10.13 -0.88
C ALA A 180 -18.30 -10.08 -1.62
N ALA A 181 -18.91 -11.24 -1.81
CA ALA A 181 -20.25 -11.30 -2.35
C ALA A 181 -21.21 -10.57 -1.39
N ALA A 182 -22.11 -9.76 -1.93
CA ALA A 182 -23.14 -9.12 -1.13
C ALA A 182 -23.94 -10.19 -0.37
N PRO A 183 -24.32 -9.96 0.91
CA PRO A 183 -25.15 -10.88 1.65
C PRO A 183 -26.42 -11.20 0.84
N GLY A 184 -26.59 -12.44 0.40
CA GLY A 184 -27.71 -12.87 -0.47
C GLY A 184 -27.33 -13.38 -1.85
N PHE A 185 -26.04 -13.37 -2.26
CA PHE A 185 -25.60 -13.86 -3.57
C PHE A 185 -25.02 -15.28 -3.54
N GLU A 186 -25.46 -16.12 -2.62
CA GLU A 186 -25.10 -17.55 -2.54
C GLU A 186 -25.95 -18.45 -3.47
N ALA A 187 -26.19 -18.07 -4.66
CA ALA A 187 -26.87 -19.00 -5.56
C ALA A 187 -26.60 -18.68 -7.03
N ARG A 188 -25.42 -19.04 -7.53
CA ARG A 188 -25.21 -19.40 -8.95
C ARG A 188 -23.74 -19.76 -9.25
N ARG A 189 -23.19 -20.74 -8.54
CA ARG A 189 -21.96 -21.46 -8.93
C ARG A 189 -22.15 -22.96 -8.88
N THR A 190 -23.21 -23.44 -9.48
CA THR A 190 -23.38 -24.84 -9.86
C THR A 190 -24.20 -24.88 -11.14
N ALA A 191 -23.55 -24.81 -12.26
CA ALA A 191 -23.97 -25.37 -13.54
C ALA A 191 -22.72 -25.47 -14.43
#